data_613114b9be9770699eda0764f7632f7e
#
_entry.id   613114b9be9770699eda0764f7632f7e
#
_cell.length_a   1.000
_cell.length_b   1.000
_cell.length_c   1.000
_cell.angle_alpha   90.00
_cell.angle_beta   90.00
_cell.angle_gamma   90.00
#
_symmetry.space_group_name_H-M   'P 1'
#
loop_
_entity.id
_entity.type
_entity.pdbx_description
1 polymer ?
#
loop_
_entity_poly.entity_id
_entity_poly.type
_entity_poly.pdbx_seq_one_letter_code
_entity_poly.pdbx_strand_id
1 'polypeptide(L)'
;MNLKSKRSKACDISPKVKRAVYERDNGLCIFCGRPGAPNMHIIPRSQGGLGIEENIACGCMNCHTAFDNGQARELFMTKAVNYMKSKYDYWSKEYVTYNKWDFLKGDLTNEKNNL
;
A
#
# COMPACT_ATOMS: atom_id res chain seq x y z
N MET A 1 -3.60 28.11 -4.11
CA MET A 1 -4.24 26.79 -4.12
C MET A 1 -3.20 25.73 -4.45
N ASN A 2 -3.06 24.76 -3.57
CA ASN A 2 -2.06 23.72 -3.74
C ASN A 2 -2.68 22.54 -4.48
N LEU A 3 -2.20 22.31 -5.69
CA LEU A 3 -2.64 21.15 -6.45
C LEU A 3 -1.64 20.03 -6.21
N LYS A 4 -2.13 18.92 -5.70
CA LYS A 4 -1.29 17.74 -5.52
C LYS A 4 -0.92 17.18 -6.88
N SER A 5 0.32 16.70 -7.02
CA SER A 5 0.73 15.99 -8.20
C SER A 5 -0.09 14.71 -8.35
N LYS A 6 -0.09 14.14 -9.56
CA LYS A 6 -0.76 12.85 -9.78
C LYS A 6 -0.20 11.76 -8.88
N ARG A 7 1.13 11.78 -8.69
CA ARG A 7 1.79 10.81 -7.82
C ARG A 7 1.31 10.95 -6.38
N SER A 8 1.25 12.18 -5.87
CA SER A 8 0.80 12.41 -4.50
C SER A 8 -0.62 11.93 -4.28
N LYS A 9 -1.52 12.23 -5.24
CA LYS A 9 -2.91 11.79 -5.17
C LYS A 9 -3.01 10.26 -5.19
N ALA A 10 -2.20 9.61 -6.04
CA ALA A 10 -2.22 8.16 -6.16
C ALA A 10 -1.73 7.47 -4.89
N CYS A 11 -0.89 8.15 -4.09
CA CYS A 11 -0.37 7.61 -2.84
C CYS A 11 -1.27 7.91 -1.63
N ASP A 12 -2.26 8.80 -1.77
CA ASP A 12 -3.20 9.10 -0.70
C ASP A 12 -4.13 7.92 -0.46
N ILE A 13 -4.49 7.72 0.81
CA ILE A 13 -5.39 6.62 1.19
C ILE A 13 -6.80 7.18 1.29
N SER A 14 -7.70 6.73 0.40
CA SER A 14 -9.09 7.16 0.44
C SER A 14 -9.83 6.50 1.62
N PRO A 15 -10.95 7.11 2.08
CA PRO A 15 -11.76 6.46 3.11
C PRO A 15 -12.23 5.06 2.73
N LYS A 16 -12.51 4.85 1.45
CA LYS A 16 -12.94 3.53 0.96
C LYS A 16 -11.83 2.49 1.16
N VAL A 17 -10.59 2.86 0.85
CA VAL A 17 -9.46 1.96 1.03
C VAL A 17 -9.21 1.70 2.52
N LYS A 18 -9.29 2.76 3.35
CA LYS A 18 -9.12 2.60 4.79
C LYS A 18 -10.13 1.60 5.37
N ARG A 19 -11.38 1.68 4.92
CA ARG A 19 -12.41 0.77 5.39
C ARG A 19 -12.12 -0.66 4.97
N ALA A 20 -11.76 -0.86 3.71
CA ALA A 20 -11.44 -2.19 3.20
C ALA A 20 -10.27 -2.82 3.96
N VAL A 21 -9.22 -2.01 4.22
CA VAL A 21 -8.04 -2.46 4.95
C VAL A 21 -8.40 -2.79 6.41
N TYR A 22 -9.18 -1.92 7.05
CA TYR A 22 -9.60 -2.15 8.43
C TYR A 22 -10.39 -3.46 8.55
N GLU A 23 -11.30 -3.70 7.63
CA GLU A 23 -12.10 -4.93 7.64
C GLU A 23 -11.25 -6.16 7.37
N ARG A 24 -10.36 -6.07 6.37
CA ARG A 24 -9.46 -7.19 6.03
C ARG A 24 -8.59 -7.60 7.21
N ASP A 25 -8.03 -6.60 7.92
CA ASP A 25 -7.09 -6.83 9.02
C ASP A 25 -7.77 -6.91 10.39
N ASN A 26 -9.10 -6.81 10.42
CA ASN A 26 -9.89 -6.84 11.66
C ASN A 26 -9.49 -5.73 12.64
N GLY A 27 -9.01 -4.59 12.12
CA GLY A 27 -8.56 -3.48 12.96
C GLY A 27 -7.32 -3.78 13.78
N LEU A 28 -6.57 -4.81 13.42
CA LEU A 28 -5.40 -5.26 14.18
C LEU A 28 -4.12 -5.05 13.37
N CYS A 29 -3.07 -4.66 14.07
CA CYS A 29 -1.74 -4.53 13.48
C CYS A 29 -1.30 -5.86 12.88
N ILE A 30 -0.87 -5.85 11.61
CA ILE A 30 -0.46 -7.07 10.93
C ILE A 30 0.83 -7.66 11.49
N PHE A 31 1.59 -6.90 12.30
CA PHE A 31 2.86 -7.37 12.87
C PHE A 31 2.69 -7.93 14.26
N CYS A 32 1.94 -7.25 15.13
CA CYS A 32 1.88 -7.62 16.55
C CYS A 32 0.47 -8.02 17.04
N GLY A 33 -0.56 -7.82 16.22
CA GLY A 33 -1.93 -8.19 16.60
C GLY A 33 -2.62 -7.24 17.55
N ARG A 34 -1.99 -6.13 17.94
CA ARG A 34 -2.64 -5.10 18.74
C ARG A 34 -3.52 -4.23 17.84
N PRO A 35 -4.46 -3.47 18.43
CA PRO A 35 -5.24 -2.54 17.60
C PRO A 35 -4.35 -1.64 16.78
N GLY A 36 -4.69 -1.46 15.51
CA GLY A 36 -3.91 -0.65 14.59
C GLY A 36 -4.81 0.11 13.62
N ALA A 37 -4.27 1.20 13.05
CA ALA A 37 -5.00 2.02 12.09
C ALA A 37 -4.63 1.65 10.66
N PRO A 38 -5.57 1.77 9.70
CA PRO A 38 -5.34 1.37 8.31
C PRO A 38 -4.62 2.47 7.51
N ASN A 39 -3.44 2.84 7.96
CA ASN A 39 -2.71 3.97 7.38
C ASN A 39 -1.23 3.68 7.12
N MET A 40 -0.83 2.42 7.16
CA MET A 40 0.58 2.07 6.99
C MET A 40 0.85 1.64 5.56
N HIS A 41 1.70 2.39 4.85
CA HIS A 41 2.15 2.04 3.51
C HIS A 41 3.23 0.96 3.59
N ILE A 42 3.04 -0.16 2.91
CA ILE A 42 4.06 -1.21 2.84
C ILE A 42 5.25 -0.71 2.02
N ILE A 43 4.99 -0.27 0.80
CA ILE A 43 5.98 0.50 0.03
C ILE A 43 5.75 1.96 0.37
N PRO A 44 6.76 2.67 0.89
CA PRO A 44 6.58 4.03 1.38
C PRO A 44 6.13 5.01 0.30
N ARG A 45 5.40 6.04 0.72
CA ARG A 45 5.01 7.14 -0.18
C ARG A 45 6.23 7.75 -0.87
N SER A 46 7.34 7.86 -0.15
CA SER A 46 8.58 8.42 -0.69
C SER A 46 9.11 7.63 -1.87
N GLN A 47 8.75 6.35 -1.95
CA GLN A 47 9.12 5.47 -3.05
C GLN A 47 7.96 5.26 -4.04
N GLY A 48 6.91 6.05 -3.92
CA GLY A 48 5.76 5.95 -4.80
C GLY A 48 4.73 4.91 -4.40
N GLY A 49 4.77 4.45 -3.14
CA GLY A 49 3.80 3.47 -2.66
C GLY A 49 2.38 3.97 -2.76
N LEU A 50 1.54 3.23 -3.47
CA LEU A 50 0.15 3.63 -3.76
C LEU A 50 -0.74 3.50 -2.53
N GLY A 51 -1.80 4.32 -2.50
CA GLY A 51 -2.82 4.25 -1.44
C GLY A 51 -3.93 3.27 -1.79
N ILE A 52 -3.58 2.05 -2.17
CA ILE A 52 -4.53 1.00 -2.51
C ILE A 52 -4.49 -0.09 -1.46
N GLU A 53 -5.54 -0.89 -1.36
CA GLU A 53 -5.62 -1.90 -0.31
C GLU A 53 -4.47 -2.90 -0.35
N GLU A 54 -3.89 -3.15 -1.51
CA GLU A 54 -2.77 -4.07 -1.66
C GLU A 54 -1.46 -3.50 -1.11
N ASN A 55 -1.43 -2.20 -0.81
CA ASN A 55 -0.23 -1.56 -0.25
C ASN A 55 -0.45 -0.96 1.14
N ILE A 56 -1.66 -1.00 1.65
CA ILE A 56 -1.98 -0.39 2.93
C ILE A 56 -2.33 -1.49 3.92
N ALA A 57 -1.86 -1.35 5.15
CA ALA A 57 -2.14 -2.32 6.21
C ALA A 57 -2.42 -1.60 7.51
N CYS A 58 -3.12 -2.30 8.41
CA CYS A 58 -3.28 -1.81 9.78
C CYS A 58 -1.96 -2.00 10.52
N GLY A 59 -1.50 -0.93 11.15
CA GLY A 59 -0.30 -0.96 11.96
C GLY A 59 -0.50 -0.16 13.23
N CYS A 60 0.00 -0.68 14.36
CA CYS A 60 0.01 0.10 15.59
C CYS A 60 1.17 1.10 15.54
N MET A 61 1.10 2.12 16.39
CA MET A 61 2.10 3.19 16.40
C MET A 61 3.52 2.64 16.53
N ASN A 62 3.72 1.68 17.45
CA ASN A 62 5.05 1.14 17.70
C ASN A 62 5.61 0.38 16.51
N CYS A 63 4.81 -0.47 15.88
CA CYS A 63 5.27 -1.25 14.73
C CYS A 63 5.43 -0.37 13.51
N HIS A 64 4.55 0.60 13.31
CA HIS A 64 4.66 1.54 12.19
C HIS A 64 5.98 2.33 12.29
N THR A 65 6.28 2.84 13.48
CA THR A 65 7.53 3.58 13.71
C THR A 65 8.75 2.69 13.51
N ALA A 66 8.71 1.47 14.04
CA ALA A 66 9.81 0.53 13.88
C ALA A 66 10.04 0.15 12.42
N PHE A 67 8.94 -0.02 11.67
CA PHE A 67 9.02 -0.32 10.25
C PHE A 67 9.66 0.85 9.46
N ASP A 68 9.21 2.08 9.77
CA ASP A 68 9.70 3.25 9.04
C ASP A 68 11.15 3.60 9.36
N ASN A 69 11.54 3.49 10.61
CA ASN A 69 12.83 3.99 11.10
C ASN A 69 13.71 2.94 11.74
N GLY A 70 13.22 1.72 11.85
CA GLY A 70 13.89 0.72 12.66
C GLY A 70 14.97 -0.05 11.93
N GLN A 71 15.86 -0.66 12.72
CA GLN A 71 16.89 -1.55 12.20
C GLN A 71 16.30 -2.86 11.69
N ALA A 72 15.07 -3.19 12.11
CA ALA A 72 14.37 -4.41 11.72
C ALA A 72 13.50 -4.21 10.46
N ARG A 73 13.74 -3.14 9.71
CA ARG A 73 12.91 -2.80 8.55
C ARG A 73 12.80 -3.95 7.54
N GLU A 74 13.91 -4.63 7.27
CA GLU A 74 13.88 -5.74 6.31
C GLU A 74 13.01 -6.89 6.79
N LEU A 75 13.08 -7.21 8.09
CA LEU A 75 12.26 -8.26 8.66
C LEU A 75 10.78 -7.88 8.59
N PHE A 76 10.44 -6.64 8.94
CA PHE A 76 9.07 -6.15 8.83
C PHE A 76 8.59 -6.16 7.39
N MET A 77 9.44 -5.75 6.46
CA MET A 77 9.10 -5.75 5.03
C MET A 77 8.79 -7.17 4.57
N THR A 78 9.62 -8.14 4.94
CA THR A 78 9.40 -9.54 4.58
C THR A 78 8.05 -10.03 5.11
N LYS A 79 7.75 -9.72 6.37
CA LYS A 79 6.46 -10.12 6.97
C LYS A 79 5.29 -9.47 6.26
N ALA A 80 5.41 -8.18 5.96
CA ALA A 80 4.34 -7.43 5.29
C ALA A 80 4.09 -7.96 3.88
N VAL A 81 5.16 -8.20 3.12
CA VAL A 81 5.05 -8.73 1.76
C VAL A 81 4.43 -10.12 1.79
N ASN A 82 4.86 -10.97 2.70
CA ASN A 82 4.28 -12.32 2.83
C ASN A 82 2.80 -12.26 3.17
N TYR A 83 2.43 -11.34 4.07
CA TYR A 83 1.03 -11.13 4.43
C TYR A 83 0.21 -10.71 3.20
N MET A 84 0.71 -9.72 2.45
CA MET A 84 0.00 -9.22 1.27
C MET A 84 -0.10 -10.30 0.20
N LYS A 85 0.94 -11.08 -0.01
CA LYS A 85 0.90 -12.17 -0.99
C LYS A 85 -0.09 -13.26 -0.58
N SER A 86 -0.30 -13.46 0.72
CA SER A 86 -1.30 -14.41 1.21
C SER A 86 -2.72 -13.93 0.96
N LYS A 87 -2.93 -12.62 0.84
CA LYS A 87 -4.24 -12.04 0.56
C LYS A 87 -4.47 -11.79 -0.94
N TYR A 88 -3.40 -11.49 -1.66
CA TYR A 88 -3.47 -11.13 -3.09
C TYR A 88 -2.37 -11.88 -3.82
N ASP A 89 -2.73 -12.94 -4.52
CA ASP A 89 -1.76 -13.80 -5.20
C ASP A 89 -1.02 -13.06 -6.33
N TYR A 90 -1.62 -12.00 -6.86
CA TYR A 90 -1.02 -11.17 -7.92
C TYR A 90 -0.12 -10.05 -7.36
N TRP A 91 0.07 -9.99 -6.03
CA TRP A 91 0.82 -8.88 -5.42
C TRP A 91 2.25 -8.83 -5.93
N SER A 92 2.70 -7.63 -6.30
CA SER A 92 4.10 -7.35 -6.61
C SER A 92 4.41 -5.92 -6.20
N LYS A 93 5.69 -5.65 -6.01
CA LYS A 93 6.14 -4.29 -5.70
C LYS A 93 5.74 -3.33 -6.82
N GLU A 94 5.83 -3.78 -8.05
CA GLU A 94 5.48 -2.96 -9.22
C GLU A 94 3.98 -2.62 -9.22
N TYR A 95 3.15 -3.58 -8.86
CA TYR A 95 1.70 -3.37 -8.81
C TYR A 95 1.33 -2.25 -7.84
N VAL A 96 2.04 -2.15 -6.71
CA VAL A 96 1.69 -1.22 -5.63
C VAL A 96 2.51 0.06 -5.65
N THR A 97 3.30 0.30 -6.69
CA THR A 97 4.17 1.47 -6.78
C THR A 97 3.75 2.33 -7.98
N TYR A 98 3.68 3.65 -7.74
CA TYR A 98 3.34 4.60 -8.80
C TYR A 98 4.43 4.60 -9.88
N ASN A 99 3.98 4.58 -11.14
CA ASN A 99 4.84 4.73 -12.29
C ASN A 99 4.22 5.79 -13.19
N LYS A 100 4.95 6.88 -13.42
CA LYS A 100 4.43 7.98 -14.24
C LYS A 100 4.08 7.57 -15.66
N TRP A 101 4.59 6.42 -16.11
CA TRP A 101 4.34 5.91 -17.45
C TRP A 101 3.18 4.91 -17.51
N ASP A 102 2.56 4.60 -16.39
CA ASP A 102 1.47 3.62 -16.34
C ASP A 102 0.27 4.04 -17.17
N PHE A 103 0.03 5.36 -17.28
CA PHE A 103 -1.09 5.83 -18.09
C PHE A 103 -0.94 5.41 -19.56
N LEU A 104 0.29 5.39 -20.07
CA LEU A 104 0.53 4.94 -21.45
C LEU A 104 0.29 3.44 -21.58
N LYS A 105 0.76 2.68 -20.61
CA LYS A 105 0.54 1.24 -20.59
C LYS A 105 -0.95 0.92 -20.44
N GLY A 106 -1.62 1.65 -19.56
CA GLY A 106 -3.04 1.48 -19.32
C GLY A 106 -3.85 1.75 -20.58
N ASP A 107 -3.54 2.84 -21.26
CA ASP A 107 -4.22 3.20 -22.50
C ASP A 107 -4.02 2.14 -23.57
N LEU A 108 -2.79 1.68 -23.74
CA LEU A 108 -2.50 0.63 -24.72
C LEU A 108 -3.22 -0.68 -24.38
N THR A 109 -3.25 -1.03 -23.10
CA THR A 109 -3.95 -2.23 -22.66
C THR A 109 -5.44 -2.10 -22.89
N ASN A 110 -6.01 -0.94 -22.59
CA ASN A 110 -7.43 -0.70 -22.79
C ASN A 110 -7.80 -0.78 -24.26
N GLU A 111 -6.98 -0.23 -25.15
CA GLU A 111 -7.20 -0.32 -26.58
C GLU A 111 -7.26 -1.77 -27.03
N LYS A 112 -6.32 -2.60 -26.54
CA LYS A 112 -6.28 -4.01 -26.87
C LYS A 112 -7.53 -4.73 -26.35
N ASN A 113 -7.97 -4.38 -25.15
CA ASN A 113 -9.12 -5.01 -24.54
C ASN A 113 -10.44 -4.61 -25.20
N ASN A 114 -10.47 -3.46 -25.86
CA ASN A 114 -11.66 -2.97 -26.54
C ASN A 114 -11.79 -3.48 -27.97
N LEU A 115 -10.79 -4.18 -28.43
CA LEU A 115 -10.86 -4.82 -29.75
C LEU A 115 -11.47 -6.24 -29.66
#